data_5806fdeee0526d438a0b3b5d849fecb7
#
_entry.id   5806fdeee0526d438a0b3b5d849fecb7
#
_cell.length_a   1.000
_cell.length_b   1.000
_cell.length_c   1.000
_cell.angle_alpha   90.00
_cell.angle_beta   90.00
_cell.angle_gamma   90.00
#
_symmetry.space_group_name_H-M   'P 1'
#
loop_
_entity.id
_entity.type
_entity.pdbx_description
1 polymer ?
#
loop_
_entity_poly.entity_id
_entity_poly.type
_entity_poly.pdbx_seq_one_letter_code
_entity_poly.pdbx_strand_id
1 'polypeptide(L)'
;MAEYPTIGGGNKSAPVLPSTTRFGKPDGYDPLIWQARVDLAACYHLCNEFDFNEGICNHLTVLVPGTTDMFLCIPYGLMWDEVTASNLLLLDGSGNILEGEGSIDATAFFIHKHIHDTGAVCVLHTHQPYASALCCMKEFKLHMCHQNCLRFFDEIAYDPTFNGLVLDEDEGKRIARFMGNKRVLLHQNHGIIVAGKSVAEAFDDVYYLERCCQVQILAQSTGKELSIVDDATAKIFKEDCAADNGMENWAKLHFAALKRKLMKSSKGSIFNT
;
A
#
# COMPACT_ATOMS: atom_id res chain seq x y z
N MET A 1 -9.69 -15.24 25.21
CA MET A 1 -9.69 -14.46 23.98
C MET A 1 -8.70 -15.14 23.06
N ALA A 2 -9.08 -15.50 21.84
CA ALA A 2 -8.13 -16.02 20.85
C ALA A 2 -7.14 -14.89 20.49
N GLU A 3 -5.84 -15.21 20.47
CA GLU A 3 -4.82 -14.25 20.03
C GLU A 3 -4.99 -13.99 18.53
N TYR A 4 -4.81 -12.73 18.09
CA TYR A 4 -4.83 -12.39 16.67
C TYR A 4 -3.66 -13.10 15.95
N PRO A 5 -3.89 -13.69 14.76
CA PRO A 5 -2.88 -14.47 14.06
C PRO A 5 -1.72 -13.59 13.57
N THR A 6 -0.52 -13.88 14.04
CA THR A 6 0.73 -13.24 13.64
C THR A 6 1.79 -14.27 13.27
N ILE A 7 2.77 -13.88 12.45
CA ILE A 7 3.90 -14.69 12.01
C ILE A 7 5.19 -14.10 12.59
N GLY A 8 6.13 -14.96 12.99
CA GLY A 8 7.37 -14.54 13.63
C GLY A 8 7.17 -14.18 15.09
N GLY A 9 8.24 -14.07 15.84
CA GLY A 9 8.19 -13.71 17.24
C GLY A 9 7.99 -14.91 18.19
N GLY A 10 9.09 -15.55 18.56
CA GLY A 10 9.12 -16.53 19.63
C GLY A 10 8.86 -15.95 21.02
N ASN A 11 8.56 -14.66 21.14
CA ASN A 11 8.30 -14.01 22.41
C ASN A 11 7.00 -13.20 22.36
N LYS A 12 6.01 -13.62 23.12
CA LYS A 12 4.64 -13.06 23.21
C LYS A 12 4.57 -11.72 23.98
N SER A 13 5.62 -10.91 23.97
CA SER A 13 5.58 -9.57 24.55
C SER A 13 5.00 -8.57 23.56
N ALA A 14 4.26 -7.59 24.07
CA ALA A 14 3.84 -6.43 23.28
C ALA A 14 5.05 -5.84 22.53
N PRO A 15 4.86 -5.25 21.33
CA PRO A 15 5.97 -4.66 20.59
C PRO A 15 6.74 -3.71 21.52
N VAL A 16 8.03 -3.99 21.68
CA VAL A 16 8.92 -3.10 22.43
C VAL A 16 9.08 -1.89 21.54
N LEU A 17 8.52 -0.75 21.94
CA LEU A 17 8.78 0.51 21.27
C LEU A 17 10.29 0.72 21.19
N PRO A 18 10.87 0.89 20.00
CA PRO A 18 12.29 1.05 19.87
C PRO A 18 12.76 2.26 20.68
N SER A 19 13.89 2.09 21.35
CA SER A 19 14.55 3.20 22.04
C SER A 19 14.73 4.37 21.06
N THR A 20 14.15 5.51 21.35
CA THR A 20 14.08 6.73 20.53
C THR A 20 15.44 7.43 20.32
N THR A 21 16.57 6.75 20.46
CA THR A 21 17.90 7.40 20.64
C THR A 21 18.85 7.33 19.46
N ARG A 22 18.45 6.85 18.26
CA ARG A 22 19.33 6.91 17.07
C ARG A 22 18.62 7.58 15.92
N PHE A 23 18.99 8.83 15.67
CA PHE A 23 18.61 9.56 14.46
C PHE A 23 19.56 9.22 13.31
N GLY A 24 19.02 8.82 12.16
CA GLY A 24 19.75 8.64 10.94
C GLY A 24 20.19 7.19 10.65
N LYS A 25 20.76 7.00 9.46
CA LYS A 25 21.23 5.70 8.96
C LYS A 25 22.33 5.13 9.87
N PRO A 26 22.21 3.87 10.33
CA PRO A 26 23.29 3.21 11.06
C PRO A 26 24.58 3.11 10.23
N ASP A 27 25.74 3.22 10.90
CA ASP A 27 27.03 3.06 10.24
C ASP A 27 27.16 1.67 9.59
N GLY A 28 27.61 1.63 8.33
CA GLY A 28 27.76 0.40 7.56
C GLY A 28 26.49 -0.15 6.93
N TYR A 29 25.33 0.48 7.13
CA TYR A 29 24.08 0.05 6.49
C TYR A 29 24.06 0.40 4.99
N ASP A 30 23.53 -0.50 4.14
CA ASP A 30 23.44 -0.25 2.71
C ASP A 30 22.55 0.97 2.42
N PRO A 31 23.04 1.96 1.66
CA PRO A 31 22.28 3.19 1.38
C PRO A 31 20.94 2.94 0.64
N LEU A 32 20.88 1.95 -0.25
CA LEU A 32 19.67 1.64 -1.01
C LEU A 32 18.63 0.98 -0.12
N ILE A 33 19.04 0.06 0.75
CA ILE A 33 18.13 -0.58 1.72
C ILE A 33 17.63 0.46 2.71
N TRP A 34 18.52 1.34 3.20
CA TRP A 34 18.09 2.42 4.10
C TRP A 34 17.10 3.36 3.44
N GLN A 35 17.31 3.72 2.16
CA GLN A 35 16.36 4.55 1.42
C GLN A 35 15.00 3.88 1.25
N ALA A 36 14.96 2.57 1.01
CA ALA A 36 13.70 1.81 0.94
C ALA A 36 12.96 1.84 2.29
N ARG A 37 13.68 1.72 3.41
CA ARG A 37 13.11 1.87 4.76
C ARG A 37 12.53 3.27 4.99
N VAL A 38 13.28 4.31 4.64
CA VAL A 38 12.84 5.70 4.76
C VAL A 38 11.61 5.98 3.89
N ASP A 39 11.58 5.46 2.67
CA ASP A 39 10.45 5.68 1.77
C ASP A 39 9.20 4.92 2.23
N LEU A 40 9.35 3.70 2.73
CA LEU A 40 8.22 2.94 3.29
C LEU A 40 7.70 3.59 4.57
N ALA A 41 8.57 4.02 5.48
CA ALA A 41 8.17 4.73 6.68
C ALA A 41 7.43 6.05 6.35
N ALA A 42 7.95 6.83 5.39
CA ALA A 42 7.28 8.03 4.90
C ALA A 42 5.89 7.71 4.30
N CYS A 43 5.77 6.58 3.59
CA CYS A 43 4.50 6.12 3.03
C CYS A 43 3.47 5.83 4.12
N TYR A 44 3.84 5.15 5.21
CA TYR A 44 2.99 4.93 6.38
C TYR A 44 2.49 6.25 6.97
N HIS A 45 3.38 7.20 7.22
CA HIS A 45 3.01 8.53 7.75
C HIS A 45 2.08 9.29 6.81
N LEU A 46 2.33 9.26 5.50
CA LEU A 46 1.48 9.94 4.52
C LEU A 46 0.10 9.28 4.42
N CYS A 47 0.04 7.95 4.41
CA CYS A 47 -1.23 7.25 4.44
C CYS A 47 -2.04 7.57 5.71
N ASN A 48 -1.37 7.68 6.87
CA ASN A 48 -2.02 8.12 8.10
C ASN A 48 -2.49 9.58 8.03
N GLU A 49 -1.72 10.49 7.39
CA GLU A 49 -2.13 11.91 7.20
C GLU A 49 -3.39 12.03 6.31
N PHE A 50 -3.59 11.10 5.39
CA PHE A 50 -4.73 11.07 4.47
C PHE A 50 -5.88 10.15 4.90
N ASP A 51 -5.84 9.59 6.12
CA ASP A 51 -6.86 8.67 6.66
C ASP A 51 -7.04 7.40 5.78
N PHE A 52 -5.93 6.82 5.32
CA PHE A 52 -5.94 5.59 4.51
C PHE A 52 -5.78 4.31 5.33
N ASN A 53 -5.40 4.43 6.61
CA ASN A 53 -5.26 3.32 7.55
C ASN A 53 -6.52 3.09 8.36
N GLU A 54 -6.60 1.94 9.01
CA GLU A 54 -7.67 1.58 9.94
C GLU A 54 -7.07 1.08 11.26
N GLY A 55 -6.73 2.02 12.16
CA GLY A 55 -6.06 1.73 13.43
C GLY A 55 -4.69 1.07 13.19
N ILE A 56 -4.48 -0.10 13.82
CA ILE A 56 -3.27 -0.92 13.65
C ILE A 56 -3.42 -1.97 12.53
N CYS A 57 -4.59 -1.99 11.87
CA CYS A 57 -4.85 -2.86 10.75
C CYS A 57 -4.30 -2.26 9.45
N ASN A 58 -4.31 -3.06 8.39
CA ASN A 58 -3.71 -2.76 7.10
C ASN A 58 -2.17 -2.77 7.13
N HIS A 59 -1.56 -2.88 5.96
CA HIS A 59 -0.13 -3.11 5.88
C HIS A 59 0.44 -2.71 4.51
N LEU A 60 1.65 -2.22 4.55
CA LEU A 60 2.42 -1.82 3.38
C LEU A 60 3.75 -2.57 3.41
N THR A 61 4.20 -3.05 2.26
CA THR A 61 5.50 -3.73 2.14
C THR A 61 6.27 -3.23 0.93
N VAL A 62 7.60 -3.35 0.99
CA VAL A 62 8.50 -3.10 -0.14
C VAL A 62 9.58 -4.16 -0.19
N LEU A 63 9.87 -4.69 -1.38
CA LEU A 63 11.02 -5.57 -1.60
C LEU A 63 12.33 -4.84 -1.27
N VAL A 64 13.24 -5.56 -0.64
CA VAL A 64 14.59 -5.06 -0.40
C VAL A 64 15.33 -4.95 -1.74
N PRO A 65 15.94 -3.80 -2.05
CA PRO A 65 16.67 -3.62 -3.29
C PRO A 65 17.70 -4.73 -3.55
N GLY A 66 17.67 -5.30 -4.73
CA GLY A 66 18.58 -6.39 -5.14
C GLY A 66 18.16 -7.79 -4.69
N THR A 67 17.00 -7.93 -4.06
CA THR A 67 16.42 -9.25 -3.67
C THR A 67 15.09 -9.49 -4.36
N THR A 68 14.61 -10.73 -4.33
CA THR A 68 13.32 -11.14 -4.91
C THR A 68 12.37 -11.71 -3.87
N ASP A 69 12.85 -11.97 -2.66
CA ASP A 69 12.13 -12.71 -1.61
C ASP A 69 12.32 -12.10 -0.20
N MET A 70 12.99 -10.97 -0.09
CA MET A 70 13.09 -10.23 1.17
C MET A 70 12.31 -8.93 1.10
N PHE A 71 11.55 -8.60 2.13
CA PHE A 71 10.74 -7.39 2.16
C PHE A 71 10.66 -6.75 3.53
N LEU A 72 10.42 -5.45 3.53
CA LEU A 72 10.22 -4.62 4.71
C LEU A 72 8.73 -4.51 5.02
N CYS A 73 8.38 -4.53 6.30
CA CYS A 73 7.00 -4.41 6.79
C CYS A 73 6.97 -3.74 8.16
N ILE A 74 5.79 -3.22 8.54
CA ILE A 74 5.52 -2.70 9.89
C ILE A 74 5.48 -3.86 10.91
N PRO A 75 6.03 -3.69 12.13
CA PRO A 75 5.72 -4.57 13.25
C PRO A 75 4.22 -4.49 13.59
N TYR A 76 3.57 -5.65 13.78
CA TYR A 76 2.15 -5.69 14.16
C TYR A 76 1.92 -4.99 15.51
N GLY A 77 0.90 -4.14 15.56
CA GLY A 77 0.49 -3.41 16.77
C GLY A 77 0.98 -1.97 16.85
N LEU A 78 1.83 -1.51 15.91
CA LEU A 78 2.17 -0.09 15.82
C LEU A 78 1.09 0.69 15.06
N MET A 79 0.81 1.91 15.53
CA MET A 79 0.11 2.91 14.72
C MET A 79 1.03 3.40 13.61
N TRP A 80 0.45 3.83 12.49
CA TRP A 80 1.24 4.18 11.31
C TRP A 80 2.11 5.43 11.48
N ASP A 81 1.77 6.30 12.42
CA ASP A 81 2.60 7.45 12.77
C ASP A 81 3.74 7.14 13.78
N GLU A 82 3.82 5.89 14.26
CA GLU A 82 4.94 5.40 15.06
C GLU A 82 6.04 4.75 14.21
N VAL A 83 5.79 4.55 12.90
CA VAL A 83 6.73 3.86 12.02
C VAL A 83 7.94 4.72 11.73
N THR A 84 9.13 4.13 11.87
CA THR A 84 10.42 4.74 11.52
C THR A 84 11.20 3.84 10.59
N ALA A 85 12.19 4.36 9.90
CA ALA A 85 13.06 3.55 9.05
C ALA A 85 13.76 2.42 9.85
N SER A 86 14.09 2.67 11.13
CA SER A 86 14.80 1.73 11.98
C SER A 86 13.90 0.68 12.64
N ASN A 87 12.59 0.91 12.79
CA ASN A 87 11.71 -0.05 13.45
C ASN A 87 10.95 -0.98 12.48
N LEU A 88 11.09 -0.79 11.17
CA LEU A 88 10.55 -1.73 10.18
C LEU A 88 11.22 -3.09 10.33
N LEU A 89 10.44 -4.15 10.19
CA LEU A 89 10.94 -5.52 10.12
C LEU A 89 11.53 -5.82 8.74
N LEU A 90 12.60 -6.60 8.71
CA LEU A 90 13.09 -7.28 7.51
C LEU A 90 12.69 -8.74 7.57
N LEU A 91 12.01 -9.22 6.55
CA LEU A 91 11.49 -10.58 6.45
C LEU A 91 12.08 -11.30 5.25
N ASP A 92 12.23 -12.63 5.36
CA ASP A 92 12.44 -13.49 4.20
C ASP A 92 11.12 -14.01 3.62
N GLY A 93 11.18 -14.67 2.47
CA GLY A 93 10.01 -15.26 1.78
C GLY A 93 9.32 -16.41 2.51
N SER A 94 9.90 -16.85 3.65
CA SER A 94 9.30 -17.86 4.54
C SER A 94 8.62 -17.22 5.77
N GLY A 95 8.69 -15.89 5.93
CA GLY A 95 8.14 -15.15 7.06
C GLY A 95 9.04 -15.09 8.27
N ASN A 96 10.32 -15.51 8.16
CA ASN A 96 11.27 -15.34 9.25
C ASN A 96 11.69 -13.88 9.34
N ILE A 97 11.69 -13.34 10.55
CA ILE A 97 12.21 -12.00 10.84
C ILE A 97 13.74 -12.09 10.87
N LEU A 98 14.39 -11.44 9.90
CA LEU A 98 15.84 -11.36 9.79
C LEU A 98 16.42 -10.17 10.56
N GLU A 99 15.62 -9.07 10.67
CA GLU A 99 16.00 -7.84 11.38
C GLU A 99 14.75 -7.16 11.94
N GLY A 100 14.89 -6.54 13.12
CA GLY A 100 13.83 -5.84 13.83
C GLY A 100 13.23 -6.67 14.96
N GLU A 101 12.34 -6.06 15.75
CA GLU A 101 11.69 -6.68 16.91
C GLU A 101 10.17 -6.63 16.74
N GLY A 102 9.48 -7.71 17.09
CA GLY A 102 8.03 -7.83 17.03
C GLY A 102 7.55 -9.04 16.23
N SER A 103 6.38 -8.92 15.66
CA SER A 103 5.76 -9.93 14.80
C SER A 103 5.07 -9.25 13.61
N ILE A 104 4.73 -9.99 12.58
CA ILE A 104 3.96 -9.52 11.43
C ILE A 104 2.53 -10.05 11.50
N ASP A 105 1.58 -9.28 11.01
CA ASP A 105 0.23 -9.74 10.72
C ASP A 105 0.27 -10.89 9.70
N ALA A 106 -0.38 -12.02 10.02
CA ALA A 106 -0.42 -13.18 9.13
C ALA A 106 -1.08 -12.84 7.77
N THR A 107 -2.12 -12.00 7.78
CA THR A 107 -2.79 -11.57 6.54
C THR A 107 -1.87 -10.74 5.66
N ALA A 108 -1.05 -9.87 6.28
CA ALA A 108 -0.02 -9.11 5.57
C ALA A 108 0.95 -10.03 4.84
N PHE A 109 1.47 -11.03 5.55
CA PHE A 109 2.45 -11.95 4.97
C PHE A 109 1.88 -12.71 3.77
N PHE A 110 0.74 -13.40 3.94
CA PHE A 110 0.19 -14.25 2.90
C PHE A 110 -0.30 -13.47 1.67
N ILE A 111 -0.88 -12.29 1.84
CA ILE A 111 -1.30 -11.46 0.70
C ILE A 111 -0.07 -10.92 -0.04
N HIS A 112 0.82 -10.23 0.69
CA HIS A 112 1.88 -9.46 0.07
C HIS A 112 2.96 -10.32 -0.58
N LYS A 113 3.35 -11.43 0.09
CA LYS A 113 4.32 -12.38 -0.47
C LYS A 113 3.92 -12.81 -1.88
N HIS A 114 2.69 -13.28 -2.07
CA HIS A 114 2.26 -13.79 -3.37
C HIS A 114 2.07 -12.70 -4.43
N ILE A 115 1.83 -11.46 -4.04
CA ILE A 115 1.81 -10.33 -4.98
C ILE A 115 3.25 -9.91 -5.33
N HIS A 116 4.19 -9.91 -4.39
CA HIS A 116 5.61 -9.71 -4.68
C HIS A 116 6.16 -10.79 -5.65
N ASP A 117 5.72 -12.04 -5.51
CA ASP A 117 6.08 -13.14 -6.42
C ASP A 117 5.68 -12.86 -7.90
N THR A 118 4.73 -11.93 -8.16
CA THR A 118 4.37 -11.49 -9.51
C THR A 118 5.30 -10.42 -10.08
N GLY A 119 6.27 -9.95 -9.30
CA GLY A 119 7.24 -8.91 -9.69
C GLY A 119 6.92 -7.50 -9.16
N ALA A 120 5.91 -7.34 -8.31
CA ALA A 120 5.64 -6.09 -7.64
C ALA A 120 6.75 -5.74 -6.64
N VAL A 121 7.28 -4.51 -6.68
CA VAL A 121 8.30 -4.04 -5.74
C VAL A 121 7.67 -3.52 -4.46
N CYS A 122 6.52 -2.86 -4.56
CA CYS A 122 5.80 -2.32 -3.42
C CYS A 122 4.34 -2.78 -3.46
N VAL A 123 3.79 -3.21 -2.34
CA VAL A 123 2.39 -3.63 -2.18
C VAL A 123 1.78 -2.88 -1.03
N LEU A 124 0.67 -2.19 -1.29
CA LEU A 124 -0.09 -1.42 -0.31
C LEU A 124 -1.50 -2.01 -0.19
N HIS A 125 -1.88 -2.41 1.01
CA HIS A 125 -3.25 -2.79 1.35
C HIS A 125 -3.82 -1.79 2.34
N THR A 126 -4.93 -1.15 1.98
CA THR A 126 -5.52 -0.05 2.74
C THR A 126 -7.05 -0.11 2.71
N HIS A 127 -7.68 0.50 3.72
CA HIS A 127 -9.14 0.59 3.87
C HIS A 127 -9.63 2.05 3.83
N GLN A 128 -9.06 2.86 2.94
CA GLN A 128 -9.45 4.26 2.82
C GLN A 128 -10.97 4.43 2.56
N PRO A 129 -11.61 5.47 3.10
CA PRO A 129 -13.07 5.57 3.22
C PRO A 129 -13.85 5.43 1.91
N TYR A 130 -13.45 6.13 0.84
CA TYR A 130 -14.24 6.14 -0.39
C TYR A 130 -14.00 4.91 -1.26
N ALA A 131 -12.77 4.40 -1.32
CA ALA A 131 -12.50 3.16 -2.04
C ALA A 131 -13.14 1.97 -1.32
N SER A 132 -13.09 1.91 0.02
CA SER A 132 -13.81 0.90 0.81
C SER A 132 -15.32 1.01 0.63
N ALA A 133 -15.88 2.23 0.64
CA ALA A 133 -17.31 2.43 0.37
C ALA A 133 -17.70 1.95 -1.03
N LEU A 134 -16.86 2.16 -2.04
CA LEU A 134 -17.07 1.60 -3.38
C LEU A 134 -17.08 0.06 -3.33
N CYS A 135 -16.13 -0.55 -2.63
CA CYS A 135 -16.05 -2.01 -2.46
C CYS A 135 -17.26 -2.62 -1.73
N CYS A 136 -18.00 -1.83 -0.95
CA CYS A 136 -19.26 -2.27 -0.29
C CYS A 136 -20.48 -2.27 -1.22
N MET A 137 -20.37 -1.76 -2.44
CA MET A 137 -21.47 -1.74 -3.39
C MET A 137 -21.60 -3.08 -4.12
N LYS A 138 -22.84 -3.44 -4.52
CA LYS A 138 -23.07 -4.64 -5.33
C LYS A 138 -22.36 -4.58 -6.68
N GLU A 139 -22.37 -3.39 -7.30
CA GLU A 139 -21.62 -3.07 -8.52
C GLU A 139 -20.49 -2.12 -8.15
N PHE A 140 -19.39 -2.68 -7.66
CA PHE A 140 -18.23 -1.94 -7.13
C PHE A 140 -17.21 -1.60 -8.23
N LYS A 141 -17.65 -0.86 -9.25
CA LYS A 141 -16.83 -0.49 -10.40
C LYS A 141 -16.41 0.98 -10.34
N LEU A 142 -15.13 1.26 -10.50
CA LEU A 142 -14.66 2.60 -10.78
C LEU A 142 -14.98 2.96 -12.23
N HIS A 143 -15.82 3.99 -12.40
CA HIS A 143 -16.21 4.48 -13.71
C HIS A 143 -15.25 5.55 -14.23
N MET A 144 -15.05 5.61 -15.54
CA MET A 144 -14.22 6.62 -16.20
C MET A 144 -14.98 7.97 -16.30
N CYS A 145 -15.44 8.48 -15.15
CA CYS A 145 -16.26 9.69 -15.06
C CYS A 145 -15.50 10.97 -14.67
N HIS A 146 -14.19 10.86 -14.46
CA HIS A 146 -13.33 11.98 -14.10
C HIS A 146 -11.93 11.77 -14.70
N GLN A 147 -11.22 12.84 -15.06
CA GLN A 147 -9.90 12.76 -15.69
C GLN A 147 -8.94 11.80 -14.96
N ASN A 148 -8.84 11.89 -13.63
CA ASN A 148 -7.92 11.02 -12.88
C ASN A 148 -8.34 9.55 -12.90
N CYS A 149 -9.62 9.23 -13.11
CA CYS A 149 -10.07 7.84 -13.25
C CYS A 149 -9.47 7.17 -14.49
N LEU A 150 -9.19 7.95 -15.55
CA LEU A 150 -8.62 7.44 -16.79
C LEU A 150 -7.22 6.84 -16.61
N ARG A 151 -6.50 7.24 -15.56
CA ARG A 151 -5.22 6.63 -15.15
C ARG A 151 -5.36 5.13 -14.86
N PHE A 152 -6.54 4.72 -14.42
CA PHE A 152 -6.87 3.35 -14.02
C PHE A 152 -7.63 2.58 -15.11
N PHE A 153 -7.76 3.13 -16.31
CA PHE A 153 -8.40 2.44 -17.42
C PHE A 153 -7.69 1.13 -17.72
N ASP A 154 -8.42 0.01 -17.62
CA ASP A 154 -7.91 -1.36 -17.76
C ASP A 154 -6.74 -1.72 -16.79
N GLU A 155 -6.71 -1.11 -15.59
CA GLU A 155 -5.68 -1.37 -14.57
C GLU A 155 -6.24 -1.99 -13.28
N ILE A 156 -7.56 -2.20 -13.21
CA ILE A 156 -8.22 -2.66 -12.00
C ILE A 156 -8.77 -4.08 -12.18
N ALA A 157 -8.43 -4.95 -11.25
CA ALA A 157 -9.13 -6.22 -11.02
C ALA A 157 -10.23 -6.02 -9.96
N TYR A 158 -11.37 -6.69 -10.13
CA TYR A 158 -12.55 -6.56 -9.25
C TYR A 158 -12.88 -7.92 -8.65
N ASP A 159 -12.35 -8.24 -7.47
CA ASP A 159 -12.60 -9.51 -6.79
C ASP A 159 -13.93 -9.48 -6.01
N PRO A 160 -14.95 -10.22 -6.45
CA PRO A 160 -16.25 -10.24 -5.78
C PRO A 160 -16.31 -11.20 -4.59
N THR A 161 -15.20 -11.90 -4.27
CA THR A 161 -15.20 -13.00 -3.32
C THR A 161 -14.50 -12.61 -2.02
N PHE A 162 -15.26 -12.41 -0.94
CA PHE A 162 -14.72 -12.18 0.39
C PHE A 162 -14.81 -13.47 1.23
N ASN A 163 -13.66 -14.08 1.53
CA ASN A 163 -13.56 -15.33 2.28
C ASN A 163 -13.17 -15.14 3.78
N GLY A 164 -13.15 -13.89 4.26
CA GLY A 164 -12.70 -13.56 5.62
C GLY A 164 -11.20 -13.24 5.68
N LEU A 165 -10.57 -13.51 6.83
CA LEU A 165 -9.15 -13.24 7.03
C LEU A 165 -8.28 -14.19 6.19
N VAL A 166 -7.22 -13.66 5.60
CA VAL A 166 -6.25 -14.44 4.80
C VAL A 166 -5.22 -15.06 5.74
N LEU A 167 -5.45 -16.29 6.17
CA LEU A 167 -4.64 -16.97 7.18
C LEU A 167 -3.80 -18.11 6.61
N ASP A 168 -3.83 -18.33 5.32
CA ASP A 168 -3.09 -19.38 4.63
C ASP A 168 -2.61 -18.96 3.25
N GLU A 169 -1.73 -19.79 2.69
CA GLU A 169 -1.16 -19.55 1.36
C GLU A 169 -2.18 -19.65 0.21
N ASP A 170 -3.21 -20.47 0.34
CA ASP A 170 -4.14 -20.75 -0.75
C ASP A 170 -4.99 -19.52 -1.06
N GLU A 171 -5.46 -18.82 -0.03
CA GLU A 171 -6.19 -17.57 -0.21
C GLU A 171 -5.28 -16.44 -0.70
N GLY A 172 -4.05 -16.32 -0.19
CA GLY A 172 -3.07 -15.37 -0.69
C GLY A 172 -2.75 -15.59 -2.19
N LYS A 173 -2.55 -16.85 -2.59
CA LYS A 173 -2.35 -17.24 -4.00
C LYS A 173 -3.59 -16.96 -4.85
N ARG A 174 -4.80 -17.15 -4.31
CA ARG A 174 -6.05 -16.86 -5.01
C ARG A 174 -6.13 -15.35 -5.32
N ILE A 175 -5.89 -14.51 -4.32
CA ILE A 175 -5.90 -13.04 -4.46
C ILE A 175 -4.88 -12.59 -5.50
N ALA A 176 -3.64 -13.06 -5.41
CA ALA A 176 -2.58 -12.71 -6.36
C ALA A 176 -2.91 -13.14 -7.80
N ARG A 177 -3.45 -14.36 -7.98
CA ARG A 177 -3.92 -14.83 -9.30
C ARG A 177 -5.08 -14.00 -9.82
N PHE A 178 -6.00 -13.58 -8.94
CA PHE A 178 -7.14 -12.76 -9.34
C PHE A 178 -6.70 -11.36 -9.78
N MET A 179 -5.75 -10.76 -9.06
CA MET A 179 -5.13 -9.49 -9.42
C MET A 179 -4.41 -9.58 -10.78
N GLY A 180 -3.74 -10.70 -11.05
CA GLY A 180 -3.06 -10.96 -12.31
C GLY A 180 -1.99 -9.91 -12.62
N ASN A 181 -2.07 -9.30 -13.79
CA ASN A 181 -1.15 -8.22 -14.23
C ASN A 181 -1.69 -6.81 -13.95
N LYS A 182 -2.82 -6.70 -13.25
CA LYS A 182 -3.38 -5.39 -12.87
C LYS A 182 -2.61 -4.82 -11.68
N ARG A 183 -2.48 -3.51 -11.63
CA ARG A 183 -1.78 -2.84 -10.53
C ARG A 183 -2.70 -2.44 -9.36
N VAL A 184 -4.01 -2.58 -9.54
CA VAL A 184 -5.02 -2.31 -8.50
C VAL A 184 -5.96 -3.51 -8.41
N LEU A 185 -6.29 -3.92 -7.17
CA LEU A 185 -7.38 -4.83 -6.87
C LEU A 185 -8.38 -4.12 -5.96
N LEU A 186 -9.63 -4.06 -6.39
CA LEU A 186 -10.78 -3.74 -5.53
C LEU A 186 -11.36 -5.07 -5.03
N HIS A 187 -11.36 -5.27 -3.71
CA HIS A 187 -11.85 -6.49 -3.07
C HIS A 187 -13.20 -6.19 -2.40
N GLN A 188 -14.26 -6.82 -2.89
CA GLN A 188 -15.62 -6.58 -2.40
C GLN A 188 -15.75 -6.84 -0.89
N ASN A 189 -16.47 -5.95 -0.18
CA ASN A 189 -16.68 -5.98 1.27
C ASN A 189 -15.40 -5.91 2.11
N HIS A 190 -14.28 -5.45 1.53
CA HIS A 190 -13.01 -5.39 2.22
C HIS A 190 -12.33 -4.04 1.99
N GLY A 191 -11.48 -3.93 1.02
CA GLY A 191 -10.68 -2.74 0.76
C GLY A 191 -9.95 -2.85 -0.57
N ILE A 192 -8.78 -2.27 -0.65
CA ILE A 192 -8.00 -2.28 -1.88
C ILE A 192 -6.60 -2.85 -1.68
N ILE A 193 -6.02 -3.34 -2.78
CA ILE A 193 -4.60 -3.64 -2.88
C ILE A 193 -4.04 -2.91 -4.10
N VAL A 194 -2.89 -2.26 -3.91
CA VAL A 194 -2.15 -1.60 -4.98
C VAL A 194 -0.74 -2.16 -5.04
N ALA A 195 -0.31 -2.54 -6.24
CA ALA A 195 1.03 -3.05 -6.53
C ALA A 195 1.77 -2.08 -7.44
N GLY A 196 2.97 -1.66 -7.06
CA GLY A 196 3.79 -0.70 -7.80
C GLY A 196 5.23 -1.16 -7.99
N LYS A 197 5.93 -0.50 -8.92
CA LYS A 197 7.37 -0.71 -9.18
C LYS A 197 8.25 0.07 -8.19
N SER A 198 7.64 0.90 -7.37
CA SER A 198 8.28 1.68 -6.31
C SER A 198 7.24 2.12 -5.28
N VAL A 199 7.71 2.53 -4.09
CA VAL A 199 6.84 3.13 -3.06
C VAL A 199 6.14 4.38 -3.60
N ALA A 200 6.83 5.20 -4.39
CA ALA A 200 6.27 6.41 -4.96
C ALA A 200 5.10 6.12 -5.91
N GLU A 201 5.23 5.13 -6.80
CA GLU A 201 4.16 4.74 -7.72
C GLU A 201 2.97 4.13 -6.99
N ALA A 202 3.22 3.20 -6.06
CA ALA A 202 2.15 2.58 -5.30
C ALA A 202 1.37 3.61 -4.47
N PHE A 203 2.07 4.55 -3.81
CA PHE A 203 1.43 5.62 -3.05
C PHE A 203 0.63 6.57 -3.95
N ASP A 204 1.18 6.97 -5.10
CA ASP A 204 0.49 7.84 -6.05
C ASP A 204 -0.82 7.21 -6.53
N ASP A 205 -0.80 5.91 -6.82
CA ASP A 205 -2.00 5.16 -7.21
C ASP A 205 -3.02 5.05 -6.07
N VAL A 206 -2.62 4.74 -4.85
CA VAL A 206 -3.53 4.74 -3.68
C VAL A 206 -4.17 6.11 -3.49
N TYR A 207 -3.38 7.18 -3.56
CA TYR A 207 -3.86 8.55 -3.40
C TYR A 207 -4.89 8.94 -4.45
N TYR A 208 -4.58 8.74 -5.74
CA TYR A 208 -5.49 9.09 -6.82
C TYR A 208 -6.69 8.16 -6.92
N LEU A 209 -6.55 6.88 -6.56
CA LEU A 209 -7.68 5.94 -6.51
C LEU A 209 -8.73 6.41 -5.49
N GLU A 210 -8.30 6.78 -4.29
CA GLU A 210 -9.20 7.33 -3.27
C GLU A 210 -9.92 8.59 -3.76
N ARG A 211 -9.18 9.52 -4.40
CA ARG A 211 -9.77 10.73 -4.99
C ARG A 211 -10.79 10.42 -6.09
N CYS A 212 -10.53 9.41 -6.92
CA CYS A 212 -11.46 8.96 -7.95
C CYS A 212 -12.73 8.37 -7.34
N CYS A 213 -12.58 7.49 -6.34
CA CYS A 213 -13.71 6.91 -5.61
C CYS A 213 -14.54 7.98 -4.91
N GLN A 214 -13.89 8.96 -4.27
CA GLN A 214 -14.54 10.10 -3.63
C GLN A 214 -15.39 10.90 -4.63
N VAL A 215 -14.82 11.28 -5.77
CA VAL A 215 -15.53 12.04 -6.80
C VAL A 215 -16.71 11.24 -7.33
N GLN A 216 -16.53 9.96 -7.64
CA GLN A 216 -17.60 9.10 -8.14
C GLN A 216 -18.75 8.97 -7.13
N ILE A 217 -18.47 8.66 -5.87
CA ILE A 217 -19.48 8.48 -4.83
C ILE A 217 -20.25 9.78 -4.60
N LEU A 218 -19.57 10.92 -4.52
CA LEU A 218 -20.21 12.23 -4.37
C LEU A 218 -21.08 12.57 -5.60
N ALA A 219 -20.65 12.26 -6.82
CA ALA A 219 -21.48 12.46 -8.01
C ALA A 219 -22.71 11.54 -8.01
N GLN A 220 -22.54 10.25 -7.66
CA GLN A 220 -23.65 9.28 -7.57
C GLN A 220 -24.65 9.65 -6.47
N SER A 221 -24.21 10.27 -5.36
CA SER A 221 -25.11 10.69 -4.27
C SER A 221 -26.15 11.72 -4.68
N THR A 222 -25.97 12.38 -5.82
CA THR A 222 -26.95 13.31 -6.40
C THR A 222 -28.17 12.62 -7.01
N GLY A 223 -28.11 11.29 -7.21
CA GLY A 223 -29.13 10.51 -7.91
C GLY A 223 -29.18 10.75 -9.42
N LYS A 224 -28.22 11.51 -9.98
CA LYS A 224 -28.09 11.73 -11.43
C LYS A 224 -27.14 10.71 -12.04
N GLU A 225 -27.34 10.43 -13.32
CA GLU A 225 -26.44 9.58 -14.10
C GLU A 225 -25.04 10.19 -14.22
N LEU A 226 -24.01 9.35 -14.17
CA LEU A 226 -22.64 9.76 -14.40
C LEU A 226 -22.40 10.02 -15.90
N SER A 227 -21.67 11.08 -16.22
CA SER A 227 -21.11 11.27 -17.55
C SER A 227 -19.83 10.44 -17.67
N ILE A 228 -19.83 9.46 -18.57
CA ILE A 228 -18.73 8.52 -18.76
C ILE A 228 -17.92 8.91 -19.99
N VAL A 229 -16.60 8.98 -19.83
CA VAL A 229 -15.65 9.13 -20.94
C VAL A 229 -15.60 7.81 -21.70
N ASP A 230 -15.66 7.85 -23.02
CA ASP A 230 -15.59 6.66 -23.86
C ASP A 230 -14.22 5.97 -23.80
N ASP A 231 -14.21 4.67 -24.07
CA ASP A 231 -13.02 3.82 -23.94
C ASP A 231 -11.87 4.27 -24.89
N ALA A 232 -12.19 4.81 -26.07
CA ALA A 232 -11.17 5.27 -27.01
C ALA A 232 -10.43 6.49 -26.44
N THR A 233 -11.15 7.46 -25.90
CA THR A 233 -10.59 8.63 -25.22
C THR A 233 -9.82 8.23 -23.96
N ALA A 234 -10.35 7.29 -23.17
CA ALA A 234 -9.67 6.80 -21.97
C ALA A 234 -8.34 6.11 -22.30
N LYS A 235 -8.31 5.34 -23.38
CA LYS A 235 -7.10 4.66 -23.86
C LYS A 235 -6.04 5.66 -24.33
N ILE A 236 -6.42 6.65 -25.14
CA ILE A 236 -5.51 7.71 -25.61
C ILE A 236 -4.91 8.46 -24.41
N PHE A 237 -5.75 8.86 -23.45
CA PHE A 237 -5.28 9.56 -22.25
C PHE A 237 -4.25 8.73 -21.47
N LYS A 238 -4.51 7.42 -21.28
CA LYS A 238 -3.58 6.53 -20.60
C LYS A 238 -2.25 6.42 -21.35
N GLU A 239 -2.29 6.27 -22.68
CA GLU A 239 -1.08 6.20 -23.52
C GLU A 239 -0.27 7.50 -23.45
N ASP A 240 -0.92 8.65 -23.54
CA ASP A 240 -0.27 9.96 -23.38
C ASP A 240 0.38 10.14 -22.01
N CYS A 241 -0.31 9.71 -20.95
CA CYS A 241 0.25 9.76 -19.59
C CYS A 241 1.43 8.81 -19.38
N ALA A 242 1.48 7.68 -20.09
CA ALA A 242 2.57 6.72 -20.01
C ALA A 242 3.78 7.13 -20.87
N ALA A 243 3.59 8.02 -21.86
CA ALA A 243 4.66 8.48 -22.73
C ALA A 243 5.82 9.09 -21.93
N ASP A 244 7.05 8.81 -22.33
CA ASP A 244 8.29 9.32 -21.70
C ASP A 244 8.38 9.04 -20.18
N ASN A 245 7.79 7.94 -19.71
CA ASN A 245 7.65 7.61 -18.27
C ASN A 245 6.90 8.68 -17.46
N GLY A 246 5.96 9.38 -18.08
CA GLY A 246 5.26 10.52 -17.47
C GLY A 246 4.61 10.17 -16.14
N MET A 247 3.87 9.07 -16.04
CA MET A 247 3.23 8.64 -14.79
C MET A 247 4.24 8.32 -13.68
N GLU A 248 5.34 7.63 -14.02
CA GLU A 248 6.41 7.33 -13.05
C GLU A 248 7.08 8.61 -12.55
N ASN A 249 7.36 9.56 -13.45
CA ASN A 249 7.97 10.84 -13.09
C ASN A 249 7.03 11.67 -12.21
N TRP A 250 5.73 11.70 -12.51
CA TRP A 250 4.74 12.41 -11.69
C TRP A 250 4.63 11.79 -10.30
N ALA A 251 4.59 10.47 -10.19
CA ALA A 251 4.58 9.76 -8.90
C ALA A 251 5.80 10.11 -8.05
N LYS A 252 7.00 10.09 -8.65
CA LYS A 252 8.25 10.47 -7.96
C LYS A 252 8.21 11.93 -7.48
N LEU A 253 7.76 12.86 -8.32
CA LEU A 253 7.66 14.28 -7.96
C LEU A 253 6.62 14.52 -6.87
N HIS A 254 5.46 13.87 -6.97
CA HIS A 254 4.39 13.97 -5.98
C HIS A 254 4.84 13.42 -4.63
N PHE A 255 5.38 12.20 -4.58
CA PHE A 255 5.88 11.59 -3.36
C PHE A 255 7.02 12.42 -2.72
N ALA A 256 7.97 12.92 -3.54
CA ALA A 256 9.02 13.80 -3.05
C ALA A 256 8.47 15.13 -2.48
N ALA A 257 7.42 15.70 -3.08
CA ALA A 257 6.78 16.90 -2.57
C ALA A 257 6.10 16.66 -1.22
N LEU A 258 5.41 15.51 -1.09
CA LEU A 258 4.76 15.11 0.16
C LEU A 258 5.77 14.78 1.26
N LYS A 259 6.88 14.10 0.95
CA LYS A 259 7.98 13.92 1.91
C LYS A 259 8.55 15.27 2.42
N ARG A 260 8.72 16.28 1.53
CA ARG A 260 9.15 17.62 1.97
C ARG A 260 8.10 18.32 2.84
N LYS A 261 6.79 18.09 2.58
CA LYS A 261 5.71 18.60 3.45
C LYS A 261 5.76 17.91 4.81
N LEU A 262 5.90 16.59 4.83
CA LEU A 262 6.01 15.80 6.05
C LEU A 262 7.21 16.24 6.90
N MET A 263 8.38 16.46 6.30
CA MET A 263 9.59 16.98 6.98
C MET A 263 9.42 18.36 7.62
N LYS A 264 8.47 19.17 7.13
CA LYS A 264 8.18 20.49 7.72
C LYS A 264 7.18 20.44 8.86
N SER A 265 6.48 19.33 9.06
CA SER A 265 5.57 19.15 10.18
C SER A 265 6.35 18.84 11.46
N SER A 266 5.72 19.06 12.63
CA SER A 266 6.32 18.72 13.93
C SER A 266 6.60 17.21 14.09
N LYS A 267 5.97 16.36 13.25
CA LYS A 267 6.17 14.91 13.19
C LYS A 267 7.25 14.50 12.18
N GLY A 268 7.82 15.44 11.45
CA GLY A 268 8.51 15.18 10.18
C GLY A 268 9.92 14.61 10.24
N SER A 269 10.53 14.50 11.42
CA SER A 269 11.85 13.86 11.54
C SER A 269 11.77 12.39 11.93
N ILE A 270 10.59 11.90 12.35
CA ILE A 270 10.45 10.57 12.95
C ILE A 270 10.63 9.46 11.93
N PHE A 271 10.01 9.56 10.74
CA PHE A 271 10.07 8.49 9.76
C PHE A 271 11.48 8.19 9.22
N ASN A 272 12.40 9.12 9.36
CA ASN A 272 13.78 9.06 8.79
C ASN A 272 14.82 8.58 9.83
N THR A 273 14.35 8.12 11.00
CA THR A 273 15.23 7.67 12.10
C THR A 273 15.28 6.15 12.24
#